data_6980b7676501bbf0bed4aeb7f8f9412a
#
_entry.id   6980b7676501bbf0bed4aeb7f8f9412a
#
_cell.length_a   1.000
_cell.length_b   1.000
_cell.length_c   1.000
_cell.angle_alpha   90.00
_cell.angle_beta   90.00
_cell.angle_gamma   90.00
#
_symmetry.space_group_name_H-M   'P 1'
#
loop_
_entity.id
_entity.type
_entity.pdbx_description
1 polymer ?
#
loop_
_entity_poly.entity_id
_entity_poly.type
_entity_poly.pdbx_seq_one_letter_code
_entity_poly.pdbx_strand_id
1 'polypeptide(L)'
;MTRLVPPVAGDPHGLDDVRLQVRQFVAEQQQAGRIGRSADCWLTGWDEDFTRALAARGWLGMTVPVEYGGHGRSHQERFVVTEELLAAGAPVGAHWIADRQIVPSLLKYGTESQKRKFLPAIAKGECYFAIGMSESDSGSDLASVRTKAEPVDGGWRITGAKVWTSGAHLAHAFICLARTAPLDPAHRHDGLSQFIVDLRTPGVDIRPIISMNGKHHFNEVILDEVFVPDGPDGMVFGTIGAGWQQVTSELSFERSGPERFLSTFPLLADVAGHMSARTLPRHTDLGRYVARIAGLHQMSTAVAGALQRHEPADTAAAVVKVLGTTTEGDIADFADVLGIPDEIDDDDPYRTMLADAVVQRPGFTLRGGTNEVLRGVIARGLGMR
;
A
#
# COMPACT_ATOMS: atom_id res chain seq x y z
N MET A 1 23.07 -17.85 -8.29
CA MET A 1 21.86 -17.57 -9.07
C MET A 1 20.79 -17.09 -8.10
N THR A 2 20.36 -15.84 -8.22
CA THR A 2 19.24 -15.30 -7.45
C THR A 2 17.97 -16.06 -7.85
N ARG A 3 17.33 -16.72 -6.91
CA ARG A 3 16.06 -17.39 -7.20
C ARG A 3 15.00 -16.32 -7.49
N LEU A 4 14.33 -16.40 -8.63
CA LEU A 4 13.29 -15.46 -9.02
C LEU A 4 12.11 -15.49 -8.04
N VAL A 5 11.81 -16.66 -7.49
CA VAL A 5 10.78 -16.86 -6.47
C VAL A 5 11.43 -17.57 -5.28
N PRO A 6 11.30 -17.00 -4.05
CA PRO A 6 11.75 -17.67 -2.83
C PRO A 6 11.04 -19.02 -2.65
N PRO A 7 11.65 -19.97 -1.89
CA PRO A 7 10.94 -21.19 -1.55
C PRO A 7 9.70 -20.87 -0.70
N VAL A 8 8.60 -21.59 -0.97
CA VAL A 8 7.40 -21.50 -0.12
C VAL A 8 7.77 -22.03 1.26
N ALA A 9 7.49 -21.25 2.30
CA ALA A 9 7.71 -21.70 3.66
C ALA A 9 6.66 -22.73 4.04
N GLY A 10 7.10 -23.87 4.60
CA GLY A 10 6.19 -24.89 5.12
C GLY A 10 5.57 -24.45 6.44
N ASP A 11 4.40 -24.60 6.58
CA ASP A 11 3.34 -24.99 7.48
C ASP A 11 2.03 -24.24 7.14
N PRO A 12 1.18 -24.81 6.30
CA PRO A 12 -0.11 -24.23 5.98
C PRO A 12 -1.16 -24.44 7.08
N HIS A 13 -0.98 -25.37 8.03
CA HIS A 13 -2.07 -25.79 8.91
C HIS A 13 -2.51 -24.74 9.94
N GLY A 14 -1.58 -23.97 10.51
CA GLY A 14 -1.91 -22.87 11.42
C GLY A 14 -2.54 -21.64 10.74
N LEU A 15 -2.39 -21.50 9.42
CA LEU A 15 -2.93 -20.39 8.64
C LEU A 15 -4.40 -20.59 8.26
N ASP A 16 -4.88 -21.83 8.18
CA ASP A 16 -6.28 -22.13 7.85
C ASP A 16 -7.25 -21.62 8.94
N ASP A 17 -6.87 -21.76 10.20
CA ASP A 17 -7.67 -21.22 11.31
C ASP A 17 -7.77 -19.69 11.27
N VAL A 18 -6.66 -19.02 10.98
CA VAL A 18 -6.64 -17.56 10.80
C VAL A 18 -7.55 -17.17 9.64
N ARG A 19 -7.45 -17.85 8.53
CA ARG A 19 -8.29 -17.65 7.33
C ARG A 19 -9.77 -17.78 7.64
N LEU A 20 -10.17 -18.84 8.35
CA LEU A 20 -11.56 -19.05 8.76
C LEU A 20 -12.08 -17.94 9.67
N GLN A 21 -11.28 -17.49 10.65
CA GLN A 21 -11.63 -16.39 11.53
C GLN A 21 -11.85 -15.09 10.76
N VAL A 22 -10.99 -14.77 9.78
CA VAL A 22 -11.13 -13.55 8.96
C VAL A 22 -12.38 -13.66 8.08
N ARG A 23 -12.64 -14.80 7.46
CA ARG A 23 -13.86 -15.02 6.65
C ARG A 23 -15.14 -14.88 7.47
N GLN A 24 -15.14 -15.39 8.70
CA GLN A 24 -16.26 -15.20 9.60
C GLN A 24 -16.49 -13.71 9.93
N PHE A 25 -15.41 -13.00 10.29
CA PHE A 25 -15.48 -11.57 10.55
C PHE A 25 -15.97 -10.79 9.31
N VAL A 26 -15.45 -11.10 8.13
CA VAL A 26 -15.88 -10.49 6.87
C VAL A 26 -17.39 -10.71 6.67
N ALA A 27 -17.89 -11.93 6.87
CA ALA A 27 -19.31 -12.23 6.75
C ALA A 27 -20.17 -11.43 7.76
N GLU A 28 -19.70 -11.29 9.01
CA GLU A 28 -20.35 -10.45 10.04
C GLU A 28 -20.41 -8.98 9.60
N GLN A 29 -19.32 -8.45 9.04
CA GLN A 29 -19.24 -7.05 8.57
C GLN A 29 -20.09 -6.81 7.32
N GLN A 30 -20.16 -7.78 6.41
CA GLN A 30 -21.05 -7.72 5.24
C GLN A 30 -22.52 -7.71 5.64
N GLN A 31 -22.91 -8.57 6.58
CA GLN A 31 -24.28 -8.60 7.12
C GLN A 31 -24.65 -7.29 7.83
N ALA A 32 -23.68 -6.63 8.45
CA ALA A 32 -23.86 -5.31 9.08
C ALA A 32 -23.82 -4.15 8.07
N GLY A 33 -23.65 -4.40 6.76
CA GLY A 33 -23.57 -3.40 5.70
C GLY A 33 -22.32 -2.54 5.71
N ARG A 34 -21.24 -2.98 6.40
CA ARG A 34 -19.98 -2.22 6.50
C ARG A 34 -18.97 -2.57 5.39
N ILE A 35 -19.12 -3.71 4.76
CA ILE A 35 -18.34 -4.08 3.58
C ILE A 35 -19.29 -4.13 2.39
N GLY A 36 -19.10 -3.20 1.46
CA GLY A 36 -19.76 -3.17 0.18
C GLY A 36 -18.94 -3.87 -0.90
N ARG A 37 -19.49 -3.96 -2.10
CA ARG A 37 -18.74 -4.39 -3.29
C ARG A 37 -17.93 -3.21 -3.80
N SER A 38 -16.61 -3.30 -3.79
CA SER A 38 -15.72 -2.21 -4.19
C SER A 38 -14.44 -2.75 -4.80
N ALA A 39 -14.04 -2.14 -5.90
CA ALA A 39 -12.69 -2.30 -6.43
C ALA A 39 -11.72 -1.32 -5.73
N ASP A 40 -10.45 -1.72 -5.62
CA ASP A 40 -9.37 -0.86 -5.10
C ASP A 40 -9.59 -0.33 -3.66
N CYS A 41 -10.24 -1.13 -2.83
CA CYS A 41 -10.68 -0.76 -1.47
C CYS A 41 -9.52 -0.39 -0.53
N TRP A 42 -8.31 -0.87 -0.75
CA TRP A 42 -7.15 -0.56 0.08
C TRP A 42 -6.65 0.88 -0.09
N LEU A 43 -6.97 1.53 -1.21
CA LEU A 43 -6.61 2.93 -1.45
C LEU A 43 -7.78 3.87 -1.17
N THR A 44 -9.00 3.49 -1.57
CA THR A 44 -10.17 4.39 -1.56
C THR A 44 -11.15 4.14 -0.42
N GLY A 45 -11.07 2.97 0.22
CA GLY A 45 -11.98 2.57 1.30
C GLY A 45 -11.49 3.03 2.67
N TRP A 46 -11.77 4.29 3.03
CA TRP A 46 -11.44 4.83 4.34
C TRP A 46 -12.56 4.60 5.33
N ASP A 47 -12.31 3.79 6.37
CA ASP A 47 -13.26 3.49 7.45
C ASP A 47 -12.50 3.25 8.76
N GLU A 48 -12.63 4.20 9.70
CA GLU A 48 -11.95 4.15 10.99
C GLU A 48 -12.62 3.16 11.96
N ASP A 49 -13.95 3.02 11.90
CA ASP A 49 -14.66 2.06 12.74
C ASP A 49 -14.33 0.62 12.35
N PHE A 50 -14.27 0.35 11.04
CA PHE A 50 -13.78 -0.92 10.54
C PHE A 50 -12.33 -1.19 10.96
N THR A 51 -11.47 -0.17 10.89
CA THR A 51 -10.07 -0.24 11.34
C THR A 51 -9.97 -0.57 12.82
N ARG A 52 -10.78 0.08 13.68
CA ARG A 52 -10.85 -0.25 15.13
C ARG A 52 -11.36 -1.66 15.39
N ALA A 53 -12.32 -2.14 14.60
CA ALA A 53 -12.80 -3.51 14.70
C ALA A 53 -11.70 -4.55 14.36
N LEU A 54 -10.85 -4.27 13.37
CA LEU A 54 -9.67 -5.09 13.07
C LEU A 54 -8.65 -5.06 14.20
N ALA A 55 -8.36 -3.87 14.76
CA ALA A 55 -7.46 -3.73 15.89
C ALA A 55 -7.92 -4.54 17.11
N ALA A 56 -9.23 -4.54 17.41
CA ALA A 56 -9.82 -5.33 18.50
C ALA A 56 -9.65 -6.85 18.31
N ARG A 57 -9.47 -7.33 17.06
CA ARG A 57 -9.16 -8.72 16.74
C ARG A 57 -7.65 -9.02 16.75
N GLY A 58 -6.79 -8.02 16.99
CA GLY A 58 -5.34 -8.14 16.91
C GLY A 58 -4.83 -8.31 15.47
N TRP A 59 -5.52 -7.74 14.49
CA TRP A 59 -5.16 -7.82 13.06
C TRP A 59 -4.54 -6.54 12.52
N LEU A 60 -4.27 -5.56 13.37
CA LEU A 60 -3.36 -4.45 13.12
C LEU A 60 -2.12 -4.60 13.99
N GLY A 61 -0.98 -4.07 13.56
CA GLY A 61 0.27 -4.21 14.28
C GLY A 61 0.71 -5.68 14.46
N MET A 62 0.25 -6.58 13.58
CA MET A 62 0.49 -8.02 13.71
C MET A 62 1.97 -8.36 13.82
N THR A 63 2.83 -7.72 13.02
CA THR A 63 4.28 -7.96 13.01
C THR A 63 5.06 -7.05 13.97
N VAL A 64 4.38 -6.12 14.65
CA VAL A 64 5.00 -5.26 15.66
C VAL A 64 5.31 -6.09 16.90
N PRO A 65 6.54 -5.99 17.47
CA PRO A 65 6.89 -6.65 18.72
C PRO A 65 5.95 -6.26 19.87
N VAL A 66 5.73 -7.19 20.80
CA VAL A 66 4.82 -6.98 21.94
C VAL A 66 5.29 -5.82 22.83
N GLU A 67 6.59 -5.60 22.95
CA GLU A 67 7.18 -4.46 23.70
C GLU A 67 6.78 -3.08 23.16
N TYR A 68 6.35 -3.00 21.91
CA TYR A 68 5.81 -1.78 21.29
C TYR A 68 4.29 -1.84 21.13
N GLY A 69 3.60 -2.70 21.87
CA GLY A 69 2.13 -2.78 21.84
C GLY A 69 1.54 -3.51 20.65
N GLY A 70 2.36 -4.24 19.90
CA GLY A 70 1.91 -5.10 18.81
C GLY A 70 1.67 -6.55 19.25
N HIS A 71 1.59 -7.46 18.27
CA HIS A 71 1.19 -8.84 18.51
C HIS A 71 2.30 -9.87 18.24
N GLY A 72 3.44 -9.48 17.67
CA GLY A 72 4.57 -10.38 17.38
C GLY A 72 4.22 -11.55 16.47
N ARG A 73 3.19 -11.41 15.62
CA ARG A 73 2.75 -12.44 14.69
C ARG A 73 3.63 -12.50 13.45
N SER A 74 3.49 -13.59 12.71
CA SER A 74 4.26 -13.84 11.50
C SER A 74 3.81 -12.97 10.30
N HIS A 75 4.71 -12.77 9.35
CA HIS A 75 4.38 -12.15 8.05
C HIS A 75 3.37 -13.00 7.25
N GLN A 76 3.35 -14.32 7.45
CA GLN A 76 2.41 -15.22 6.78
C GLN A 76 0.99 -15.06 7.34
N GLU A 77 0.81 -14.98 8.67
CA GLU A 77 -0.49 -14.68 9.27
C GLU A 77 -1.02 -13.32 8.80
N ARG A 78 -0.17 -12.29 8.80
CA ARG A 78 -0.53 -10.97 8.27
C ARG A 78 -0.93 -11.04 6.78
N PHE A 79 -0.22 -11.85 5.97
CA PHE A 79 -0.57 -12.05 4.57
C PHE A 79 -1.97 -12.63 4.42
N VAL A 80 -2.31 -13.68 5.18
CA VAL A 80 -3.64 -14.31 5.14
C VAL A 80 -4.75 -13.34 5.52
N VAL A 81 -4.57 -12.59 6.62
CA VAL A 81 -5.55 -11.57 7.03
C VAL A 81 -5.76 -10.54 5.92
N THR A 82 -4.67 -10.01 5.37
CA THR A 82 -4.71 -8.99 4.32
C THR A 82 -5.39 -9.52 3.05
N GLU A 83 -5.05 -10.75 2.65
CA GLU A 83 -5.60 -11.39 1.45
C GLU A 83 -7.12 -11.56 1.54
N GLU A 84 -7.64 -12.10 2.64
CA GLU A 84 -9.07 -12.30 2.83
C GLU A 84 -9.86 -10.97 2.88
N LEU A 85 -9.29 -9.95 3.53
CA LEU A 85 -9.91 -8.62 3.57
C LEU A 85 -9.99 -7.98 2.18
N LEU A 86 -8.91 -8.05 1.40
CA LEU A 86 -8.88 -7.49 0.05
C LEU A 86 -9.76 -8.26 -0.93
N ALA A 87 -9.77 -9.59 -0.84
CA ALA A 87 -10.65 -10.42 -1.65
C ALA A 87 -12.14 -10.14 -1.41
N ALA A 88 -12.48 -9.69 -0.21
CA ALA A 88 -13.83 -9.27 0.15
C ALA A 88 -14.17 -7.82 -0.21
N GLY A 89 -13.22 -7.02 -0.68
CA GLY A 89 -13.41 -5.59 -0.92
C GLY A 89 -13.55 -4.76 0.38
N ALA A 90 -12.92 -5.20 1.47
CA ALA A 90 -13.03 -4.55 2.77
C ALA A 90 -12.37 -3.14 2.78
N PRO A 91 -12.96 -2.15 3.52
CA PRO A 91 -12.48 -0.76 3.53
C PRO A 91 -11.24 -0.61 4.43
N VAL A 92 -10.08 -1.00 3.94
CA VAL A 92 -8.83 -1.02 4.72
C VAL A 92 -7.96 0.23 4.54
N GLY A 93 -8.42 1.22 3.77
CA GLY A 93 -7.63 2.41 3.40
C GLY A 93 -7.10 3.22 4.59
N ALA A 94 -7.84 3.31 5.69
CA ALA A 94 -7.47 4.14 6.83
C ALA A 94 -6.15 3.68 7.49
N HIS A 95 -5.98 2.39 7.73
CA HIS A 95 -4.78 1.86 8.39
C HIS A 95 -3.70 1.40 7.40
N TRP A 96 -4.01 1.35 6.10
CA TRP A 96 -3.18 0.67 5.12
C TRP A 96 -1.73 1.15 5.10
N ILE A 97 -1.53 2.45 4.92
CA ILE A 97 -0.18 3.03 4.85
C ILE A 97 0.54 2.86 6.19
N ALA A 98 -0.13 3.16 7.30
CA ALA A 98 0.45 3.07 8.63
C ALA A 98 0.93 1.64 8.96
N ASP A 99 0.06 0.64 8.82
CA ASP A 99 0.37 -0.75 9.20
C ASP A 99 1.30 -1.45 8.19
N ARG A 100 1.13 -1.18 6.89
CA ARG A 100 1.82 -1.92 5.83
C ARG A 100 3.19 -1.34 5.46
N GLN A 101 3.36 -0.02 5.53
CA GLN A 101 4.55 0.67 5.05
C GLN A 101 5.31 1.36 6.18
N ILE A 102 4.60 2.08 7.05
CA ILE A 102 5.24 2.84 8.13
C ILE A 102 5.74 1.94 9.26
N VAL A 103 4.97 0.93 9.66
CA VAL A 103 5.39 -0.02 10.72
C VAL A 103 6.74 -0.66 10.41
N PRO A 104 6.96 -1.33 9.25
CA PRO A 104 8.27 -1.90 8.93
C PRO A 104 9.40 -0.87 8.91
N SER A 105 9.12 0.32 8.39
CA SER A 105 10.10 1.41 8.30
C SER A 105 10.44 1.97 9.68
N LEU A 106 9.44 2.15 10.58
CA LEU A 106 9.67 2.56 11.97
C LEU A 106 10.49 1.52 12.73
N LEU A 107 10.18 0.24 12.58
CA LEU A 107 10.94 -0.83 13.23
C LEU A 107 12.41 -0.83 12.80
N LYS A 108 12.68 -0.52 11.53
CA LYS A 108 14.03 -0.54 10.95
C LYS A 108 14.82 0.74 11.21
N TYR A 109 14.20 1.90 11.07
CA TYR A 109 14.88 3.21 11.02
C TYR A 109 14.46 4.18 12.13
N GLY A 110 13.30 3.96 12.76
CA GLY A 110 12.79 4.84 13.79
C GLY A 110 13.65 4.84 15.05
N THR A 111 13.73 6.00 15.73
CA THR A 111 14.30 6.08 17.07
C THR A 111 13.42 5.34 18.08
N GLU A 112 13.95 5.07 19.26
CA GLU A 112 13.16 4.42 20.32
C GLU A 112 11.94 5.26 20.72
N SER A 113 12.10 6.59 20.80
CA SER A 113 11.01 7.52 21.06
C SER A 113 9.92 7.45 19.98
N GLN A 114 10.30 7.45 18.69
CA GLN A 114 9.36 7.31 17.57
C GLN A 114 8.63 5.97 17.59
N LYS A 115 9.32 4.86 17.87
CA LYS A 115 8.69 3.53 17.98
C LYS A 115 7.66 3.50 19.11
N ARG A 116 8.01 3.98 20.31
CA ARG A 116 7.10 4.02 21.45
C ARG A 116 5.92 4.97 21.25
N LYS A 117 6.11 6.03 20.49
CA LYS A 117 5.05 6.99 20.17
C LYS A 117 4.05 6.43 19.17
N PHE A 118 4.52 5.87 18.06
CA PHE A 118 3.66 5.59 16.90
C PHE A 118 3.19 4.13 16.82
N LEU A 119 4.05 3.14 17.12
CA LEU A 119 3.70 1.73 16.93
C LEU A 119 2.49 1.28 17.74
N PRO A 120 2.34 1.62 19.03
CA PRO A 120 1.17 1.24 19.81
C PRO A 120 -0.12 1.87 19.28
N ALA A 121 -0.07 3.14 18.84
CA ALA A 121 -1.23 3.85 18.32
C ALA A 121 -1.65 3.29 16.93
N ILE A 122 -0.70 2.91 16.08
CA ILE A 122 -0.97 2.23 14.82
C ILE A 122 -1.62 0.85 15.08
N ALA A 123 -1.08 0.06 15.99
CA ALA A 123 -1.62 -1.26 16.32
C ALA A 123 -3.05 -1.21 16.88
N LYS A 124 -3.45 -0.10 17.52
CA LYS A 124 -4.81 0.16 18.00
C LYS A 124 -5.75 0.76 16.95
N GLY A 125 -5.24 1.12 15.77
CA GLY A 125 -6.03 1.83 14.76
C GLY A 125 -6.35 3.29 15.13
N GLU A 126 -5.49 3.93 15.91
CA GLU A 126 -5.65 5.31 16.42
C GLU A 126 -4.69 6.29 15.75
N CYS A 127 -3.74 5.82 14.95
CA CYS A 127 -2.77 6.66 14.26
C CYS A 127 -2.68 6.28 12.79
N TYR A 128 -2.98 7.23 11.92
CA TYR A 128 -2.98 7.08 10.47
C TYR A 128 -1.83 7.88 9.87
N PHE A 129 -1.19 7.31 8.84
CA PHE A 129 -0.07 7.92 8.16
C PHE A 129 -0.34 8.08 6.67
N ALA A 130 0.32 9.08 6.09
CA ALA A 130 0.48 9.25 4.66
C ALA A 130 1.97 9.20 4.27
N ILE A 131 2.25 9.24 2.96
CA ILE A 131 3.62 9.27 2.43
C ILE A 131 3.70 10.35 1.37
N GLY A 132 4.63 11.30 1.56
CA GLY A 132 4.90 12.42 0.66
C GLY A 132 6.26 12.25 -0.01
N MET A 133 6.28 11.54 -1.15
CA MET A 133 7.48 11.33 -1.96
C MET A 133 7.47 12.19 -3.22
N SER A 134 6.45 11.98 -4.07
CA SER A 134 6.35 12.61 -5.38
C SER A 134 6.09 14.11 -5.32
N GLU A 135 6.58 14.82 -6.34
CA GLU A 135 6.32 16.24 -6.59
C GLU A 135 5.80 16.40 -8.03
N SER A 136 5.33 17.58 -8.40
CA SER A 136 4.77 17.85 -9.73
C SER A 136 5.73 17.45 -10.86
N ASP A 137 7.04 17.66 -10.65
CA ASP A 137 8.09 17.38 -11.63
C ASP A 137 8.89 16.11 -11.29
N SER A 138 8.56 15.39 -10.22
CA SER A 138 9.35 14.27 -9.70
C SER A 138 8.45 13.15 -9.20
N GLY A 139 8.23 12.15 -10.06
CA GLY A 139 7.52 10.91 -9.74
C GLY A 139 8.44 9.70 -9.90
N SER A 140 8.55 9.16 -11.12
CA SER A 140 9.48 8.05 -11.41
C SER A 140 10.94 8.45 -11.23
N ASP A 141 11.31 9.70 -11.53
CA ASP A 141 12.62 10.26 -11.22
C ASP A 141 12.63 10.90 -9.82
N LEU A 142 12.44 10.06 -8.81
CA LEU A 142 12.34 10.50 -7.41
C LEU A 142 13.63 11.18 -6.91
N ALA A 143 14.78 10.88 -7.51
CA ALA A 143 16.04 11.54 -7.17
C ALA A 143 16.08 13.03 -7.52
N SER A 144 15.10 13.54 -8.29
CA SER A 144 15.01 14.96 -8.66
C SER A 144 14.09 15.78 -7.76
N VAL A 145 13.64 15.27 -6.62
CA VAL A 145 12.80 16.04 -5.66
C VAL A 145 13.50 17.34 -5.25
N ARG A 146 12.68 18.39 -5.10
CA ARG A 146 13.09 19.75 -4.80
C ARG A 146 12.65 20.26 -3.44
N THR A 147 11.67 19.61 -2.78
CA THR A 147 11.35 19.90 -1.38
C THR A 147 12.63 19.91 -0.58
N LYS A 148 12.92 21.01 0.09
CA LYS A 148 14.17 21.21 0.86
C LYS A 148 13.89 21.16 2.35
N ALA A 149 14.87 20.70 3.12
CA ALA A 149 14.92 20.82 4.56
C ALA A 149 16.22 21.52 4.95
N GLU A 150 16.12 22.65 5.62
CA GLU A 150 17.24 23.49 6.03
C GLU A 150 17.39 23.38 7.56
N PRO A 151 18.62 23.19 8.08
CA PRO A 151 18.84 23.12 9.51
C PRO A 151 18.61 24.48 10.15
N VAL A 152 17.92 24.47 11.30
CA VAL A 152 17.68 25.66 12.14
C VAL A 152 17.91 25.27 13.60
N ASP A 153 17.89 26.26 14.51
CA ASP A 153 18.03 25.96 15.92
C ASP A 153 16.94 25.01 16.42
N GLY A 154 17.34 23.88 16.99
CA GLY A 154 16.47 22.84 17.52
C GLY A 154 15.79 21.93 16.50
N GLY A 155 16.09 22.04 15.19
CA GLY A 155 15.45 21.19 14.18
C GLY A 155 15.69 21.57 12.74
N TRP A 156 14.67 21.38 11.93
CA TRP A 156 14.69 21.57 10.47
C TRP A 156 13.47 22.37 10.03
N ARG A 157 13.64 23.21 9.01
CA ARG A 157 12.55 23.86 8.27
C ARG A 157 12.38 23.23 6.91
N ILE A 158 11.16 22.75 6.64
CA ILE A 158 10.83 22.09 5.38
C ILE A 158 9.97 23.01 4.52
N THR A 159 10.41 23.22 3.27
CA THR A 159 9.70 24.03 2.27
C THR A 159 9.62 23.29 0.95
N GLY A 160 8.40 23.19 0.38
CA GLY A 160 8.12 22.53 -0.87
C GLY A 160 6.69 22.07 -1.02
N ALA A 161 6.42 21.17 -1.97
CA ALA A 161 5.08 20.62 -2.16
C ALA A 161 5.19 19.15 -2.56
N LYS A 162 4.30 18.32 -2.03
CA LYS A 162 4.15 16.91 -2.37
C LYS A 162 2.81 16.68 -3.03
N VAL A 163 2.78 15.81 -4.05
CA VAL A 163 1.54 15.49 -4.78
C VAL A 163 1.23 13.99 -4.68
N TRP A 164 -0.01 13.65 -4.98
CA TRP A 164 -0.52 12.27 -4.91
C TRP A 164 -0.41 11.64 -3.52
N THR A 165 -0.44 12.48 -2.47
CA THR A 165 -0.35 12.02 -1.09
C THR A 165 -1.70 11.44 -0.66
N SER A 166 -1.80 10.09 -0.69
CA SER A 166 -3.03 9.37 -0.38
C SER A 166 -3.44 9.59 1.08
N GLY A 167 -4.71 9.98 1.31
CA GLY A 167 -5.30 10.09 2.63
C GLY A 167 -4.73 11.21 3.52
N ALA A 168 -3.90 12.12 3.02
CA ALA A 168 -3.25 13.15 3.85
C ALA A 168 -4.24 14.02 4.63
N HIS A 169 -5.42 14.31 4.07
CA HIS A 169 -6.48 15.11 4.72
C HIS A 169 -7.14 14.40 5.92
N LEU A 170 -6.91 13.09 6.07
CA LEU A 170 -7.45 12.26 7.15
C LEU A 170 -6.34 11.69 8.05
N ALA A 171 -5.07 11.74 7.60
CA ALA A 171 -3.93 11.22 8.35
C ALA A 171 -3.49 12.20 9.46
N HIS A 172 -2.76 11.67 10.45
CA HIS A 172 -2.17 12.45 11.54
C HIS A 172 -0.78 12.97 11.18
N ALA A 173 -0.01 12.14 10.49
CA ALA A 173 1.35 12.47 10.09
C ALA A 173 1.68 11.87 8.73
N PHE A 174 2.75 12.36 8.10
CA PHE A 174 3.27 11.71 6.91
C PHE A 174 4.80 11.66 6.93
N ILE A 175 5.38 10.68 6.22
CA ILE A 175 6.81 10.65 5.95
C ILE A 175 7.07 11.51 4.71
N CYS A 176 7.84 12.58 4.90
CA CYS A 176 8.22 13.50 3.86
C CYS A 176 9.67 13.25 3.41
N LEU A 177 9.87 13.00 2.13
CA LEU A 177 11.21 13.00 1.53
C LEU A 177 11.59 14.43 1.16
N ALA A 178 12.73 14.89 1.68
CA ALA A 178 13.24 16.23 1.40
C ALA A 178 14.75 16.20 1.15
N ARG A 179 15.25 17.24 0.50
CA ARG A 179 16.66 17.43 0.23
C ARG A 179 17.31 18.25 1.34
N THR A 180 18.29 17.67 1.98
CA THR A 180 19.09 18.29 3.07
C THR A 180 20.48 18.77 2.59
N ALA A 181 20.85 18.46 1.35
CA ALA A 181 22.03 18.99 0.70
C ALA A 181 21.73 19.32 -0.77
N PRO A 182 22.46 20.23 -1.42
CA PRO A 182 22.29 20.53 -2.85
C PRO A 182 22.37 19.28 -3.71
N LEU A 183 21.62 19.26 -4.82
CA LEU A 183 21.69 18.17 -5.79
C LEU A 183 23.09 18.13 -6.43
N ASP A 184 23.79 17.00 -6.26
CA ASP A 184 24.98 16.68 -7.03
C ASP A 184 24.59 15.85 -8.27
N PRO A 185 24.78 16.34 -9.50
CA PRO A 185 24.45 15.59 -10.71
C PRO A 185 25.21 14.27 -10.85
N ALA A 186 26.42 14.14 -10.26
CA ALA A 186 27.21 12.93 -10.28
C ALA A 186 26.72 11.90 -9.25
N HIS A 187 26.11 12.36 -8.14
CA HIS A 187 25.64 11.54 -7.03
C HIS A 187 24.19 11.92 -6.67
N ARG A 188 23.27 11.79 -7.62
CA ARG A 188 21.89 12.30 -7.54
C ARG A 188 21.08 11.77 -6.35
N HIS A 189 21.44 10.61 -5.81
CA HIS A 189 20.78 9.97 -4.69
C HIS A 189 21.23 10.49 -3.32
N ASP A 190 22.34 11.23 -3.27
CA ASP A 190 22.88 11.78 -2.03
C ASP A 190 22.09 13.02 -1.59
N GLY A 191 22.19 13.36 -0.30
CA GLY A 191 21.56 14.54 0.27
C GLY A 191 20.04 14.48 0.38
N LEU A 192 19.45 13.29 0.27
CA LEU A 192 18.04 13.04 0.54
C LEU A 192 17.86 12.54 1.97
N SER A 193 16.81 13.02 2.64
CA SER A 193 16.47 12.63 4.02
C SER A 193 14.96 12.51 4.18
N GLN A 194 14.53 11.78 5.19
CA GLN A 194 13.12 11.63 5.50
C GLN A 194 12.79 12.28 6.85
N PHE A 195 11.58 12.80 6.96
CA PHE A 195 11.05 13.47 8.13
C PHE A 195 9.64 12.98 8.43
N ILE A 196 9.32 12.77 9.71
CA ILE A 196 7.94 12.59 10.15
C ILE A 196 7.38 13.98 10.40
N VAL A 197 6.39 14.39 9.61
CA VAL A 197 5.73 15.69 9.74
C VAL A 197 4.31 15.47 10.24
N ASP A 198 3.96 16.12 11.36
CA ASP A 198 2.56 16.18 11.80
C ASP A 198 1.79 17.09 10.83
N LEU A 199 0.73 16.56 10.25
CA LEU A 199 -0.06 17.25 9.22
C LEU A 199 -0.88 18.43 9.76
N ARG A 200 -0.90 18.64 11.09
CA ARG A 200 -1.52 19.78 11.77
C ARG A 200 -0.52 20.88 12.12
N THR A 201 0.77 20.70 11.81
CA THR A 201 1.81 21.69 12.07
C THR A 201 1.53 22.97 11.27
N PRO A 202 1.70 24.17 11.86
CA PRO A 202 1.61 25.42 11.12
C PRO A 202 2.53 25.42 9.89
N GLY A 203 2.02 25.93 8.76
CA GLY A 203 2.71 25.89 7.47
C GLY A 203 2.38 24.69 6.60
N VAL A 204 1.64 23.69 7.10
CA VAL A 204 1.10 22.61 6.29
C VAL A 204 -0.25 23.01 5.72
N ASP A 205 -0.38 22.99 4.38
CA ASP A 205 -1.64 23.20 3.66
C ASP A 205 -1.94 21.98 2.79
N ILE A 206 -3.11 21.35 3.02
CA ILE A 206 -3.53 20.13 2.35
C ILE A 206 -4.65 20.45 1.38
N ARG A 207 -4.39 20.26 0.08
CA ARG A 207 -5.33 20.55 -1.00
C ARG A 207 -5.82 19.29 -1.67
N PRO A 208 -7.12 19.17 -1.97
CA PRO A 208 -7.67 17.98 -2.61
C PRO A 208 -7.23 17.88 -4.07
N ILE A 209 -6.92 16.64 -4.48
CA ILE A 209 -6.82 16.25 -5.88
C ILE A 209 -7.99 15.29 -6.15
N ILE A 210 -8.96 15.77 -6.91
CA ILE A 210 -10.15 14.99 -7.26
C ILE A 210 -9.82 14.06 -8.43
N SER A 211 -10.03 12.76 -8.25
CA SER A 211 -9.81 11.74 -9.28
C SER A 211 -10.89 11.76 -10.35
N MET A 212 -10.66 11.12 -11.50
CA MET A 212 -11.60 11.07 -12.62
C MET A 212 -12.98 10.50 -12.27
N ASN A 213 -13.05 9.65 -11.24
CA ASN A 213 -14.31 9.10 -10.70
C ASN A 213 -14.98 10.03 -9.67
N GLY A 214 -14.52 11.27 -9.52
CA GLY A 214 -15.05 12.24 -8.57
C GLY A 214 -14.64 12.00 -7.10
N LYS A 215 -13.85 10.96 -6.80
CA LYS A 215 -13.43 10.65 -5.42
C LYS A 215 -12.23 11.49 -5.00
N HIS A 216 -12.22 11.89 -3.71
CA HIS A 216 -11.12 12.57 -3.06
C HIS A 216 -10.35 11.58 -2.17
N HIS A 217 -9.21 11.11 -2.63
CA HIS A 217 -8.28 10.34 -1.83
C HIS A 217 -6.83 10.80 -1.98
N PHE A 218 -6.51 11.51 -3.05
CA PHE A 218 -5.20 12.13 -3.24
C PHE A 218 -5.20 13.59 -2.80
N ASN A 219 -4.02 14.06 -2.40
CA ASN A 219 -3.82 15.44 -1.98
C ASN A 219 -2.49 15.98 -2.52
N GLU A 220 -2.47 17.28 -2.75
CA GLU A 220 -1.26 18.09 -2.72
C GLU A 220 -1.04 18.54 -1.27
N VAL A 221 0.18 18.39 -0.77
CA VAL A 221 0.58 18.85 0.57
C VAL A 221 1.66 19.90 0.40
N ILE A 222 1.31 21.15 0.67
CA ILE A 222 2.23 22.30 0.62
C ILE A 222 2.86 22.46 2.00
N LEU A 223 4.16 22.67 2.01
CA LEU A 223 4.98 22.87 3.19
C LEU A 223 5.63 24.25 3.08
N ASP A 224 5.17 25.19 3.92
CA ASP A 224 5.68 26.54 3.99
C ASP A 224 6.43 26.73 5.31
N GLU A 225 7.76 26.59 5.25
CA GLU A 225 8.67 26.69 6.39
C GLU A 225 8.26 25.83 7.61
N VAL A 226 7.74 24.63 7.37
CA VAL A 226 7.26 23.70 8.41
C VAL A 226 8.41 23.30 9.31
N PHE A 227 8.29 23.58 10.60
CA PHE A 227 9.30 23.20 11.58
C PHE A 227 9.15 21.72 11.98
N VAL A 228 10.25 21.00 11.93
CA VAL A 228 10.36 19.60 12.37
C VAL A 228 11.46 19.53 13.43
N PRO A 229 11.13 19.13 14.69
CA PRO A 229 12.11 19.07 15.77
C PRO A 229 13.15 17.98 15.54
N ASP A 230 14.38 18.23 15.99
CA ASP A 230 15.48 17.25 16.05
C ASP A 230 15.78 16.88 17.51
N GLY A 231 16.71 15.92 17.71
CA GLY A 231 17.11 15.46 19.03
C GLY A 231 16.43 14.15 19.48
N PRO A 232 16.46 13.82 20.78
CA PRO A 232 16.00 12.52 21.29
C PRO A 232 14.55 12.18 20.97
N ASP A 233 13.67 13.17 21.01
CA ASP A 233 12.24 13.08 20.67
C ASP A 233 11.94 13.70 19.32
N GLY A 234 12.97 13.87 18.50
CA GLY A 234 12.91 14.50 17.20
C GLY A 234 12.15 13.67 16.17
N MET A 235 11.78 14.36 15.08
CA MET A 235 11.00 13.79 13.99
C MET A 235 11.82 13.61 12.70
N VAL A 236 13.16 13.73 12.77
CA VAL A 236 14.04 13.23 11.71
C VAL A 236 13.87 11.71 11.64
N PHE A 237 13.56 11.19 10.47
CA PHE A 237 13.31 9.77 10.30
C PHE A 237 14.55 9.07 9.74
N GLY A 238 15.13 8.19 10.53
CA GLY A 238 16.39 7.51 10.23
C GLY A 238 17.60 8.46 10.30
N THR A 239 18.49 8.40 9.31
CA THR A 239 19.74 9.17 9.26
C THR A 239 19.68 10.23 8.18
N ILE A 240 20.09 11.46 8.48
CA ILE A 240 20.25 12.54 7.51
C ILE A 240 21.19 12.10 6.39
N GLY A 241 20.79 12.34 5.14
CA GLY A 241 21.49 11.92 3.93
C GLY A 241 21.22 10.48 3.48
N ALA A 242 20.57 9.64 4.29
CA ALA A 242 20.28 8.24 3.96
C ALA A 242 18.86 8.02 3.34
N GLY A 243 18.14 9.09 3.01
CA GLY A 243 16.75 9.02 2.56
C GLY A 243 16.54 8.15 1.32
N TRP A 244 17.46 8.14 0.37
CA TRP A 244 17.37 7.26 -0.80
C TRP A 244 17.37 5.77 -0.44
N GLN A 245 18.30 5.37 0.45
CA GLN A 245 18.39 3.99 0.92
C GLN A 245 17.13 3.59 1.71
N GLN A 246 16.60 4.51 2.52
CA GLN A 246 15.37 4.27 3.30
C GLN A 246 14.18 4.05 2.37
N VAL A 247 13.91 4.97 1.42
CA VAL A 247 12.83 4.86 0.43
C VAL A 247 12.92 3.57 -0.38
N THR A 248 14.09 3.21 -0.87
CA THR A 248 14.26 1.98 -1.66
C THR A 248 13.99 0.71 -0.84
N SER A 249 14.31 0.74 0.46
CA SER A 249 14.00 -0.35 1.39
C SER A 249 12.51 -0.47 1.70
N GLU A 250 11.78 0.65 1.83
CA GLU A 250 10.34 0.68 2.05
C GLU A 250 9.56 0.05 0.90
N LEU A 251 9.99 0.30 -0.31
CA LEU A 251 9.36 -0.22 -1.52
C LEU A 251 9.34 -1.77 -1.60
N SER A 252 10.23 -2.46 -0.89
CA SER A 252 10.22 -3.93 -0.82
C SER A 252 8.98 -4.47 -0.10
N PHE A 253 8.57 -3.80 0.97
CA PHE A 253 7.37 -4.17 1.74
C PHE A 253 6.08 -3.80 1.00
N GLU A 254 6.09 -2.73 0.21
CA GLU A 254 4.94 -2.25 -0.55
C GLU A 254 4.62 -3.11 -1.77
N ARG A 255 5.61 -3.75 -2.40
CA ARG A 255 5.48 -4.35 -3.73
C ARG A 255 4.97 -5.79 -3.74
N SER A 256 5.00 -6.50 -2.62
CA SER A 256 4.81 -7.94 -2.58
C SER A 256 3.46 -8.41 -2.07
N GLY A 257 2.64 -7.51 -1.57
CA GLY A 257 1.40 -7.86 -0.92
C GLY A 257 0.24 -8.14 -1.89
N PRO A 258 -0.86 -8.73 -1.38
CA PRO A 258 -2.04 -9.07 -2.17
C PRO A 258 -2.74 -7.85 -2.77
N GLU A 259 -2.48 -6.64 -2.27
CA GLU A 259 -2.94 -5.37 -2.87
C GLU A 259 -2.45 -5.12 -4.29
N ARG A 260 -1.51 -5.93 -4.77
CA ARG A 260 -0.95 -5.80 -6.12
C ARG A 260 -1.61 -6.72 -7.14
N PHE A 261 -2.61 -7.53 -6.72
CA PHE A 261 -3.35 -8.40 -7.62
C PHE A 261 -4.81 -8.64 -7.21
N LEU A 262 -5.26 -8.08 -6.09
CA LEU A 262 -6.64 -8.27 -5.60
C LEU A 262 -7.51 -7.02 -5.69
N SER A 263 -7.04 -5.88 -6.20
CA SER A 263 -7.86 -4.65 -6.32
C SER A 263 -9.11 -4.86 -7.17
N THR A 264 -9.04 -5.71 -8.19
CA THR A 264 -10.16 -6.07 -9.08
C THR A 264 -10.69 -7.49 -8.86
N PHE A 265 -10.24 -8.18 -7.81
CA PHE A 265 -10.72 -9.53 -7.49
C PHE A 265 -12.21 -9.59 -7.16
N PRO A 266 -12.80 -8.64 -6.38
CA PRO A 266 -14.24 -8.62 -6.16
C PRO A 266 -15.05 -8.56 -7.46
N LEU A 267 -14.59 -7.77 -8.44
CA LEU A 267 -15.19 -7.69 -9.77
C LEU A 267 -15.09 -9.03 -10.53
N LEU A 268 -13.92 -9.69 -10.49
CA LEU A 268 -13.74 -11.01 -11.12
C LEU A 268 -14.66 -12.06 -10.48
N ALA A 269 -14.85 -12.02 -9.16
CA ALA A 269 -15.75 -12.92 -8.46
C ALA A 269 -17.22 -12.70 -8.86
N ASP A 270 -17.64 -11.46 -9.02
CA ASP A 270 -19.00 -11.13 -9.49
C ASP A 270 -19.22 -11.57 -10.95
N VAL A 271 -18.25 -11.34 -11.85
CA VAL A 271 -18.28 -11.84 -13.22
C VAL A 271 -18.43 -13.37 -13.23
N ALA A 272 -17.70 -14.09 -12.39
CA ALA A 272 -17.81 -15.55 -12.27
C ALA A 272 -19.20 -15.97 -11.76
N GLY A 273 -19.78 -15.22 -10.81
CA GLY A 273 -21.14 -15.40 -10.31
C GLY A 273 -22.20 -15.25 -11.42
N HIS A 274 -22.10 -14.18 -12.18
CA HIS A 274 -23.01 -13.91 -13.32
C HIS A 274 -22.89 -14.96 -14.43
N MET A 275 -21.66 -15.42 -14.74
CA MET A 275 -21.45 -16.52 -15.68
C MET A 275 -22.04 -17.83 -15.17
N SER A 276 -21.97 -18.09 -13.86
CA SER A 276 -22.56 -19.28 -13.23
C SER A 276 -24.08 -19.21 -13.27
N ALA A 277 -24.67 -18.07 -13.03
CA ALA A 277 -26.11 -17.79 -13.11
C ALA A 277 -26.63 -17.73 -14.56
N ARG A 278 -25.71 -17.69 -15.55
CA ARG A 278 -25.99 -17.52 -16.99
C ARG A 278 -26.57 -16.14 -17.39
N THR A 279 -26.39 -15.14 -16.57
CA THR A 279 -26.70 -13.74 -16.88
C THR A 279 -25.60 -13.07 -17.70
N LEU A 280 -24.38 -13.64 -17.68
CA LEU A 280 -23.30 -13.34 -18.62
C LEU A 280 -22.90 -14.59 -19.43
N PRO A 281 -22.41 -14.42 -20.69
CA PRO A 281 -21.92 -15.53 -21.49
C PRO A 281 -20.69 -16.18 -20.85
N ARG A 282 -20.61 -17.52 -20.91
CA ARG A 282 -19.41 -18.23 -20.46
C ARG A 282 -18.22 -17.89 -21.35
N HIS A 283 -17.10 -17.57 -20.72
CA HIS A 283 -15.87 -17.19 -21.40
C HIS A 283 -14.67 -17.95 -20.84
N THR A 284 -13.81 -18.47 -21.72
CA THR A 284 -12.63 -19.24 -21.34
C THR A 284 -11.57 -18.39 -20.62
N ASP A 285 -11.56 -17.08 -20.85
CA ASP A 285 -10.61 -16.15 -20.22
C ASP A 285 -10.79 -16.05 -18.71
N LEU A 286 -11.97 -16.34 -18.15
CA LEU A 286 -12.13 -16.46 -16.71
C LEU A 286 -11.11 -17.44 -16.11
N GLY A 287 -10.93 -18.62 -16.73
CA GLY A 287 -9.94 -19.60 -16.28
C GLY A 287 -8.49 -19.08 -16.34
N ARG A 288 -8.19 -18.23 -17.33
CA ARG A 288 -6.88 -17.57 -17.44
C ARG A 288 -6.63 -16.62 -16.26
N TYR A 289 -7.61 -15.81 -15.86
CA TYR A 289 -7.47 -14.89 -14.74
C TYR A 289 -7.40 -15.64 -13.40
N VAL A 290 -8.21 -16.68 -13.21
CA VAL A 290 -8.11 -17.56 -12.04
C VAL A 290 -6.71 -18.16 -11.93
N ALA A 291 -6.14 -18.67 -13.03
CA ALA A 291 -4.78 -19.23 -13.04
C ALA A 291 -3.70 -18.17 -12.70
N ARG A 292 -3.84 -16.93 -13.23
CA ARG A 292 -2.93 -15.82 -12.91
C ARG A 292 -2.99 -15.45 -11.42
N ILE A 293 -4.19 -15.29 -10.86
CA ILE A 293 -4.38 -14.98 -9.44
C ILE A 293 -3.80 -16.10 -8.57
N ALA A 294 -4.03 -17.36 -8.90
CA ALA A 294 -3.45 -18.49 -8.17
C ALA A 294 -1.91 -18.48 -8.20
N GLY A 295 -1.31 -18.19 -9.35
CA GLY A 295 0.14 -18.02 -9.49
C GLY A 295 0.69 -16.87 -8.67
N LEU A 296 0.01 -15.71 -8.69
CA LEU A 296 0.37 -14.52 -7.92
C LEU A 296 0.24 -14.74 -6.42
N HIS A 297 -0.80 -15.45 -5.97
CA HIS A 297 -0.96 -15.89 -4.58
C HIS A 297 0.26 -16.69 -4.12
N GLN A 298 0.68 -17.71 -4.89
CA GLN A 298 1.84 -18.53 -4.54
C GLN A 298 3.13 -17.73 -4.47
N MET A 299 3.36 -16.82 -5.43
CA MET A 299 4.53 -15.95 -5.45
C MET A 299 4.53 -14.99 -4.25
N SER A 300 3.42 -14.35 -3.95
CA SER A 300 3.29 -13.39 -2.85
C SER A 300 3.43 -14.07 -1.49
N THR A 301 2.86 -15.27 -1.31
CA THR A 301 3.06 -16.11 -0.12
C THR A 301 4.54 -16.49 0.07
N ALA A 302 5.25 -16.82 -1.02
CA ALA A 302 6.67 -17.13 -0.97
C ALA A 302 7.51 -15.89 -0.54
N VAL A 303 7.14 -14.70 -1.00
CA VAL A 303 7.78 -13.45 -0.55
C VAL A 303 7.50 -13.18 0.92
N ALA A 304 6.26 -13.37 1.41
CA ALA A 304 5.94 -13.25 2.83
C ALA A 304 6.78 -14.22 3.70
N GLY A 305 7.00 -15.45 3.22
CA GLY A 305 7.89 -16.41 3.85
C GLY A 305 9.36 -15.97 3.85
N ALA A 306 9.85 -15.34 2.78
CA ALA A 306 11.21 -14.80 2.73
C ALA A 306 11.39 -13.64 3.73
N LEU A 307 10.42 -12.73 3.81
CA LEU A 307 10.41 -11.65 4.80
C LEU A 307 10.45 -12.19 6.24
N GLN A 308 9.71 -13.28 6.52
CA GLN A 308 9.74 -13.95 7.83
C GLN A 308 11.13 -14.50 8.18
N ARG A 309 11.92 -14.92 7.19
CA ARG A 309 13.29 -15.42 7.35
C ARG A 309 14.35 -14.33 7.21
N HIS A 310 13.94 -13.06 7.09
CA HIS A 310 14.82 -11.92 6.83
C HIS A 310 15.67 -12.07 5.55
N GLU A 311 15.15 -12.76 4.55
CA GLU A 311 15.81 -12.98 3.26
C GLU A 311 15.45 -11.87 2.27
N PRO A 312 16.39 -11.43 1.40
CA PRO A 312 16.10 -10.47 0.34
C PRO A 312 15.07 -11.02 -0.65
N ALA A 313 14.03 -10.24 -0.95
CA ALA A 313 12.96 -10.62 -1.86
C ALA A 313 12.58 -9.52 -2.88
N ASP A 314 13.41 -8.48 -3.04
CA ASP A 314 13.09 -7.29 -3.85
C ASP A 314 12.75 -7.61 -5.30
N THR A 315 13.52 -8.51 -5.94
CA THR A 315 13.27 -8.91 -7.33
C THR A 315 11.95 -9.68 -7.46
N ALA A 316 11.67 -10.61 -6.52
CA ALA A 316 10.42 -11.36 -6.51
C ALA A 316 9.22 -10.45 -6.24
N ALA A 317 9.35 -9.51 -5.30
CA ALA A 317 8.33 -8.50 -5.01
C ALA A 317 8.03 -7.61 -6.24
N ALA A 318 9.06 -7.19 -6.96
CA ALA A 318 8.90 -6.43 -8.21
C ALA A 318 8.18 -7.25 -9.29
N VAL A 319 8.46 -8.55 -9.41
CA VAL A 319 7.76 -9.46 -10.35
C VAL A 319 6.28 -9.59 -9.96
N VAL A 320 5.97 -9.81 -8.68
CA VAL A 320 4.58 -9.87 -8.18
C VAL A 320 3.84 -8.60 -8.55
N LYS A 321 4.44 -7.43 -8.31
CA LYS A 321 3.83 -6.13 -8.64
C LYS A 321 3.57 -5.98 -10.13
N VAL A 322 4.54 -6.23 -10.99
CA VAL A 322 4.39 -6.05 -12.44
C VAL A 322 3.32 -6.99 -13.01
N LEU A 323 3.36 -8.27 -12.65
CA LEU A 323 2.38 -9.25 -13.14
C LEU A 323 0.99 -9.03 -12.53
N GLY A 324 0.95 -8.72 -11.23
CA GLY A 324 -0.29 -8.51 -10.50
C GLY A 324 -1.07 -7.31 -11.02
N THR A 325 -0.45 -6.13 -11.07
CA THR A 325 -1.12 -4.91 -11.51
C THR A 325 -1.48 -4.93 -13.00
N THR A 326 -0.75 -5.69 -13.82
CA THR A 326 -1.17 -5.97 -15.20
C THR A 326 -2.43 -6.85 -15.20
N THR A 327 -2.47 -7.86 -14.34
CA THR A 327 -3.66 -8.74 -14.22
C THR A 327 -4.88 -7.98 -13.71
N GLU A 328 -4.72 -7.03 -12.76
CA GLU A 328 -5.81 -6.16 -12.30
C GLU A 328 -6.41 -5.34 -13.44
N GLY A 329 -5.57 -4.72 -14.28
CA GLY A 329 -6.00 -3.98 -15.45
C GLY A 329 -6.71 -4.87 -16.49
N ASP A 330 -6.14 -6.05 -16.76
CA ASP A 330 -6.73 -7.00 -17.71
C ASP A 330 -8.09 -7.52 -17.22
N ILE A 331 -8.31 -7.68 -15.91
CA ILE A 331 -9.62 -8.06 -15.33
C ILE A 331 -10.63 -6.94 -15.54
N ALA A 332 -10.24 -5.67 -15.32
CA ALA A 332 -11.13 -4.54 -15.57
C ALA A 332 -11.55 -4.48 -17.07
N ASP A 333 -10.59 -4.60 -17.99
CA ASP A 333 -10.86 -4.65 -19.43
C ASP A 333 -11.76 -5.84 -19.82
N PHE A 334 -11.53 -7.01 -19.23
CA PHE A 334 -12.32 -8.20 -19.49
C PHE A 334 -13.78 -8.03 -19.04
N ALA A 335 -13.99 -7.50 -17.83
CA ALA A 335 -15.32 -7.25 -17.31
C ALA A 335 -16.06 -6.19 -18.15
N ASP A 336 -15.37 -5.14 -18.59
CA ASP A 336 -15.92 -4.09 -19.45
C ASP A 336 -16.39 -4.63 -20.83
N VAL A 337 -15.58 -5.51 -21.43
CA VAL A 337 -15.94 -6.16 -22.72
C VAL A 337 -17.13 -7.11 -22.56
N LEU A 338 -17.30 -7.79 -21.43
CA LEU A 338 -18.46 -8.62 -21.17
C LEU A 338 -19.73 -7.78 -20.95
N GLY A 339 -19.55 -6.55 -20.48
CA GLY A 339 -20.63 -5.61 -20.24
C GLY A 339 -21.42 -5.86 -18.95
N ILE A 340 -22.60 -5.29 -18.92
CA ILE A 340 -23.52 -5.33 -17.78
C ILE A 340 -24.65 -6.30 -18.14
N PRO A 341 -24.97 -7.29 -17.27
CA PRO A 341 -26.14 -8.15 -17.50
C PRO A 341 -27.43 -7.35 -17.60
N ASP A 342 -28.29 -7.72 -18.55
CA ASP A 342 -29.59 -7.03 -18.79
C ASP A 342 -30.54 -7.17 -17.59
N GLU A 343 -30.33 -8.21 -16.76
CA GLU A 343 -31.22 -8.55 -15.65
C GLU A 343 -30.89 -7.79 -14.35
N ILE A 344 -29.80 -7.01 -14.30
CA ILE A 344 -29.45 -6.25 -13.10
C ILE A 344 -29.96 -4.81 -13.16
N ASP A 345 -30.42 -4.31 -12.02
CA ASP A 345 -30.97 -2.97 -11.86
C ASP A 345 -29.92 -1.87 -12.01
N ASP A 346 -30.33 -0.63 -12.23
CA ASP A 346 -29.42 0.50 -12.42
C ASP A 346 -28.62 0.85 -11.17
N ASP A 347 -29.10 0.51 -10.00
CA ASP A 347 -28.45 0.71 -8.69
C ASP A 347 -27.63 -0.50 -8.21
N ASP A 348 -27.53 -1.57 -9.03
CA ASP A 348 -26.71 -2.75 -8.66
C ASP A 348 -25.25 -2.38 -8.44
N PRO A 349 -24.65 -2.80 -7.31
CA PRO A 349 -23.25 -2.53 -6.99
C PRO A 349 -22.24 -2.98 -8.06
N TYR A 350 -22.56 -3.99 -8.87
CA TYR A 350 -21.71 -4.43 -9.99
C TYR A 350 -21.44 -3.29 -10.99
N ARG A 351 -22.47 -2.49 -11.33
CA ARG A 351 -22.32 -1.35 -12.26
C ARG A 351 -21.32 -0.33 -11.75
N THR A 352 -21.46 0.06 -10.48
CA THR A 352 -20.55 1.03 -9.84
C THR A 352 -19.13 0.47 -9.74
N MET A 353 -18.99 -0.80 -9.36
CA MET A 353 -17.68 -1.44 -9.22
C MET A 353 -16.97 -1.59 -10.56
N LEU A 354 -17.69 -1.96 -11.63
CA LEU A 354 -17.16 -2.02 -12.99
C LEU A 354 -16.68 -0.64 -13.44
N ALA A 355 -17.53 0.38 -13.31
CA ALA A 355 -17.18 1.75 -13.69
C ALA A 355 -15.95 2.26 -12.92
N ASP A 356 -15.89 2.05 -11.61
CA ASP A 356 -14.73 2.39 -10.77
C ASP A 356 -13.47 1.65 -11.23
N ALA A 357 -13.55 0.35 -11.51
CA ALA A 357 -12.40 -0.44 -11.95
C ALA A 357 -11.84 0.05 -13.30
N VAL A 358 -12.71 0.37 -14.25
CA VAL A 358 -12.34 0.90 -15.56
C VAL A 358 -11.65 2.27 -15.44
N VAL A 359 -12.22 3.18 -14.65
CA VAL A 359 -11.61 4.52 -14.44
C VAL A 359 -10.28 4.44 -13.69
N GLN A 360 -10.14 3.50 -12.73
CA GLN A 360 -8.91 3.34 -11.95
C GLN A 360 -7.83 2.51 -12.67
N ARG A 361 -8.17 1.80 -13.72
CA ARG A 361 -7.28 0.90 -14.46
C ARG A 361 -5.88 1.48 -14.77
N PRO A 362 -5.74 2.71 -15.28
CA PRO A 362 -4.42 3.30 -15.54
C PRO A 362 -3.57 3.41 -14.28
N GLY A 363 -4.19 3.65 -13.12
CA GLY A 363 -3.53 3.81 -11.83
C GLY A 363 -2.87 2.53 -11.32
N PHE A 364 -3.37 1.33 -11.65
CA PHE A 364 -2.84 0.07 -11.15
C PHE A 364 -1.36 -0.11 -11.50
N THR A 365 -0.94 0.23 -12.70
CA THR A 365 0.45 0.06 -13.15
C THR A 365 1.40 1.19 -12.71
N LEU A 366 0.85 2.30 -12.20
CA LEU A 366 1.64 3.48 -11.81
C LEU A 366 2.11 3.44 -10.35
N ARG A 367 1.26 2.96 -9.43
CA ARG A 367 1.51 2.98 -7.98
C ARG A 367 2.65 2.04 -7.55
N GLY A 368 3.38 2.40 -6.48
CA GLY A 368 4.49 1.58 -5.94
C GLY A 368 5.69 1.46 -6.86
N GLY A 369 5.91 2.48 -7.68
CA GLY A 369 6.81 2.49 -8.82
C GLY A 369 6.16 1.92 -10.09
N THR A 370 6.34 2.62 -11.21
CA THR A 370 5.69 2.20 -12.47
C THR A 370 6.21 0.84 -12.95
N ASN A 371 5.38 0.12 -13.70
CA ASN A 371 5.79 -1.17 -14.27
C ASN A 371 7.06 -1.04 -15.13
N GLU A 372 7.26 0.10 -15.81
CA GLU A 372 8.45 0.41 -16.61
C GLU A 372 9.71 0.47 -15.74
N VAL A 373 9.67 1.21 -14.64
CA VAL A 373 10.79 1.29 -13.67
C VAL A 373 11.08 -0.10 -13.08
N LEU A 374 10.03 -0.84 -12.72
CA LEU A 374 10.20 -2.16 -12.09
C LEU A 374 10.74 -3.23 -13.04
N ARG A 375 10.45 -3.17 -14.32
CA ARG A 375 11.11 -4.02 -15.32
C ARG A 375 12.62 -3.83 -15.30
N GLY A 376 13.10 -2.58 -15.13
CA GLY A 376 14.53 -2.30 -14.94
C GLY A 376 15.09 -2.85 -13.63
N VAL A 377 14.30 -2.82 -12.52
CA VAL A 377 14.69 -3.43 -11.24
C VAL A 377 14.81 -4.95 -11.39
N ILE A 378 13.83 -5.59 -12.04
CA ILE A 378 13.83 -7.04 -12.29
C ILE A 378 15.05 -7.42 -13.16
N ALA A 379 15.28 -6.70 -14.26
CA ALA A 379 16.40 -6.98 -15.16
C ALA A 379 17.74 -6.94 -14.41
N ARG A 380 17.98 -5.90 -13.62
CA ARG A 380 19.18 -5.81 -12.77
C ARG A 380 19.28 -6.96 -11.75
N GLY A 381 18.16 -7.29 -11.08
CA GLY A 381 18.10 -8.40 -10.12
C GLY A 381 18.39 -9.77 -10.74
N LEU A 382 18.17 -9.92 -12.05
CA LEU A 382 18.48 -11.12 -12.83
C LEU A 382 19.89 -11.07 -13.45
N GLY A 383 20.69 -10.01 -13.20
CA GLY A 383 22.02 -9.83 -13.75
C GLY A 383 22.04 -9.36 -15.21
N MET A 384 20.93 -8.87 -15.73
CA MET A 384 20.86 -8.23 -17.05
C MET A 384 21.32 -6.78 -16.94
N ARG A 385 22.02 -6.27 -17.95
CA ARG A 385 22.50 -4.88 -18.02
C ARG A 385 21.61 -4.03 -18.91
#